data_44280a1b833af17a9f8298fe6d524b45
#
_entry.id   44280a1b833af17a9f8298fe6d524b45
#
_cell.length_a   1.000
_cell.length_b   1.000
_cell.length_c   1.000
_cell.angle_alpha   90.00
_cell.angle_beta   90.00
_cell.angle_gamma   90.00
#
_symmetry.space_group_name_H-M   'P 1'
#
loop_
_entity.id
_entity.type
_entity.pdbx_description
1 polymer ?
#
loop_
_entity_poly.entity_id
_entity_poly.type
_entity_poly.pdbx_seq_one_letter_code
_entity_poly.pdbx_strand_id
1 'polypeptide(L)'
;AAAVLATTSLVCTQAAADARKPNVIIVFVDDLGWTDLGCYGSKFYETPHIDRLAGQSAMFSGAYSSCNVCSPTRASLMTGKYPQRVGFTSYLNPNKPSGANSAATHLPASETTIGEAFQQAGYRNGYIGKWHVGSEEVGMPKQHGFDWQMATAKHGLPASYFFPYKWRKPSTADVPDLEDGKPGDYLTDALTDKGIGFIKDTVSEGKQSFFLILGHYAVHTPIQAPKNLVEKYEAKKKRMYGITPLTMIPERFNRKVPARQQNPTYAAMMEHLDANVGKVVTAFDELGVTKDTIIVFTSDNGGSCMPGSFGSRPTSNFPLRASKGWNYEGGIRIPTFITWPGTISATKISEPVITMDIYPTLLELTGCEQLPKQTVDGRSLVPLIHGEQKTLNRPFLAWWYPHSNGHGTQPCQAILQDSWKLVHYMEQNETELF
;
A
#
# COMPACT_ATOMS: atom_id res chain seq x y z
N ALA A 1 41.08 -58.40 -3.91
CA ALA A 1 40.85 -57.30 -3.02
C ALA A 1 40.81 -56.00 -3.81
N ALA A 2 39.67 -55.58 -4.26
CA ALA A 2 39.35 -54.20 -4.67
C ALA A 2 37.95 -54.19 -5.27
N ALA A 3 36.97 -53.67 -4.56
CA ALA A 3 35.76 -53.07 -5.09
C ALA A 3 34.72 -53.01 -3.97
N VAL A 4 34.59 -51.88 -3.33
CA VAL A 4 33.34 -51.36 -2.74
C VAL A 4 33.66 -49.93 -2.28
N LEU A 5 33.30 -48.95 -3.07
CA LEU A 5 33.16 -47.53 -2.65
C LEU A 5 32.62 -46.72 -3.84
N ALA A 6 31.33 -46.75 -4.03
CA ALA A 6 30.62 -45.69 -4.80
C ALA A 6 29.10 -45.91 -4.78
N THR A 7 28.41 -45.59 -3.71
CA THR A 7 26.96 -45.34 -3.75
C THR A 7 26.50 -44.66 -2.44
N THR A 8 26.86 -43.40 -2.22
CA THR A 8 26.22 -42.57 -1.18
C THR A 8 26.34 -41.08 -1.51
N SER A 9 25.93 -40.62 -2.69
CA SER A 9 25.95 -39.20 -3.04
C SER A 9 24.77 -38.73 -3.86
N LEU A 10 23.63 -39.43 -3.89
CA LEU A 10 22.50 -39.05 -4.76
C LEU A 10 21.16 -38.87 -4.02
N VAL A 11 21.11 -38.82 -2.71
CA VAL A 11 19.84 -38.71 -1.98
C VAL A 11 19.59 -37.33 -1.39
N CYS A 12 20.57 -36.41 -1.39
CA CYS A 12 20.44 -35.10 -0.74
C CYS A 12 19.94 -33.97 -1.65
N THR A 13 19.83 -34.16 -2.96
CA THR A 13 19.45 -33.11 -3.90
C THR A 13 17.96 -33.11 -4.32
N GLN A 14 17.22 -34.18 -3.98
CA GLN A 14 15.80 -34.27 -4.39
C GLN A 14 14.80 -33.76 -3.33
N ALA A 15 15.20 -33.63 -2.10
CA ALA A 15 14.31 -33.12 -1.02
C ALA A 15 14.15 -31.58 -1.01
N ALA A 16 15.00 -30.82 -1.72
CA ALA A 16 14.90 -29.37 -1.80
C ALA A 16 14.00 -28.88 -2.97
N ALA A 17 13.62 -29.78 -3.88
CA ALA A 17 12.82 -29.40 -5.07
C ALA A 17 11.29 -29.44 -4.86
N ASP A 18 10.80 -29.95 -3.71
CA ASP A 18 9.35 -30.16 -3.44
C ASP A 18 8.78 -29.25 -2.34
N ALA A 19 9.54 -28.33 -1.77
CA ALA A 19 9.00 -27.38 -0.82
C ALA A 19 8.13 -26.36 -1.55
N ARG A 20 6.82 -26.39 -1.33
CA ARG A 20 5.87 -25.40 -1.88
C ARG A 20 6.33 -24.00 -1.52
N LYS A 21 6.42 -23.11 -2.51
CA LYS A 21 6.74 -21.68 -2.28
C LYS A 21 5.70 -21.05 -1.35
N PRO A 22 6.09 -20.09 -0.50
CA PRO A 22 5.12 -19.42 0.39
C PRO A 22 4.08 -18.64 -0.40
N ASN A 23 2.87 -18.57 0.12
CA ASN A 23 1.85 -17.64 -0.37
C ASN A 23 2.26 -16.21 -0.05
N VAL A 24 1.75 -15.26 -0.81
CA VAL A 24 2.02 -13.83 -0.60
C VAL A 24 0.73 -13.03 -0.69
N ILE A 25 0.51 -12.15 0.28
CA ILE A 25 -0.52 -11.12 0.21
C ILE A 25 0.09 -9.75 0.48
N ILE A 26 -0.28 -8.75 -0.34
CA ILE A 26 -0.03 -7.34 -0.06
C ILE A 26 -1.38 -6.69 0.28
N VAL A 27 -1.55 -6.26 1.51
CA VAL A 27 -2.65 -5.39 1.94
C VAL A 27 -2.21 -3.96 1.66
N PHE A 28 -2.71 -3.39 0.57
CA PHE A 28 -2.31 -2.09 0.05
C PHE A 28 -3.42 -1.08 0.27
N VAL A 29 -3.22 -0.19 1.23
CA VAL A 29 -4.23 0.77 1.71
C VAL A 29 -4.05 2.12 1.02
N ASP A 30 -5.16 2.81 0.74
CA ASP A 30 -5.17 4.09 0.05
C ASP A 30 -5.26 5.25 1.04
N ASP A 31 -4.36 6.24 0.93
CA ASP A 31 -4.31 7.45 1.77
C ASP A 31 -4.12 7.19 3.28
N LEU A 32 -3.55 6.06 3.69
CA LEU A 32 -3.32 5.76 5.10
C LEU A 32 -2.05 6.46 5.60
N GLY A 33 -2.22 7.38 6.53
CA GLY A 33 -1.11 8.09 7.15
C GLY A 33 -0.28 7.21 8.09
N TRP A 34 1.03 7.54 8.22
CA TRP A 34 1.92 6.84 9.16
C TRP A 34 1.41 6.88 10.61
N THR A 35 0.78 7.97 11.01
CA THR A 35 0.24 8.17 12.37
C THR A 35 -1.14 7.56 12.59
N ASP A 36 -1.75 6.93 11.59
CA ASP A 36 -3.17 6.53 11.63
C ASP A 36 -3.41 5.15 12.29
N LEU A 37 -2.36 4.43 12.67
CA LEU A 37 -2.44 3.13 13.37
C LEU A 37 -2.03 3.24 14.84
N GLY A 38 -2.62 2.42 15.70
CA GLY A 38 -2.26 2.35 17.11
C GLY A 38 -0.80 1.98 17.32
N CYS A 39 -0.27 1.01 16.58
CA CYS A 39 1.14 0.60 16.61
C CYS A 39 2.13 1.68 16.16
N TYR A 40 1.67 2.70 15.43
CA TYR A 40 2.42 3.90 15.06
C TYR A 40 2.04 5.14 15.90
N GLY A 41 1.20 4.99 16.93
CA GLY A 41 0.97 6.01 17.96
C GLY A 41 -0.39 6.69 17.98
N SER A 42 -1.33 6.32 17.08
CA SER A 42 -2.70 6.83 17.16
C SER A 42 -3.32 6.55 18.51
N LYS A 43 -3.99 7.55 19.08
CA LYS A 43 -4.81 7.41 20.28
C LYS A 43 -6.30 7.52 19.99
N PHE A 44 -6.62 8.05 18.82
CA PHE A 44 -8.00 8.28 18.42
C PHE A 44 -8.56 7.13 17.60
N TYR A 45 -7.78 6.59 16.65
CA TYR A 45 -8.17 5.43 15.85
C TYR A 45 -7.84 4.12 16.59
N GLU A 46 -8.73 3.14 16.48
CA GLU A 46 -8.60 1.83 17.12
C GLU A 46 -8.34 0.78 16.02
N THR A 47 -7.15 0.18 16.07
CA THR A 47 -6.67 -0.76 15.04
C THR A 47 -6.08 -2.04 15.66
N PRO A 48 -6.83 -2.74 16.55
CA PRO A 48 -6.26 -3.83 17.34
C PRO A 48 -5.80 -5.04 16.54
N HIS A 49 -6.43 -5.34 15.38
CA HIS A 49 -6.03 -6.46 14.52
C HIS A 49 -4.73 -6.15 13.77
N ILE A 50 -4.64 -4.95 13.20
CA ILE A 50 -3.43 -4.46 12.52
C ILE A 50 -2.29 -4.30 13.53
N ASP A 51 -2.56 -3.75 14.71
CA ASP A 51 -1.55 -3.57 15.76
C ASP A 51 -0.96 -4.90 16.24
N ARG A 52 -1.81 -5.93 16.40
CA ARG A 52 -1.38 -7.28 16.73
C ARG A 52 -0.52 -7.90 15.63
N LEU A 53 -0.91 -7.76 14.38
CA LEU A 53 -0.15 -8.25 13.23
C LEU A 53 1.21 -7.54 13.14
N ALA A 54 1.24 -6.21 13.28
CA ALA A 54 2.47 -5.42 13.32
C ALA A 54 3.40 -5.83 14.47
N GLY A 55 2.82 -6.18 15.64
CA GLY A 55 3.57 -6.68 16.81
C GLY A 55 4.28 -8.01 16.58
N GLN A 56 3.95 -8.73 15.52
CA GLN A 56 4.57 -10.01 15.11
C GLN A 56 5.44 -9.89 13.86
N SER A 57 5.70 -8.67 13.39
CA SER A 57 6.28 -8.37 12.09
C SER A 57 7.65 -7.71 12.18
N ALA A 58 8.38 -7.72 11.07
CA ALA A 58 9.41 -6.73 10.82
C ALA A 58 8.73 -5.40 10.48
N MET A 59 8.73 -4.47 11.43
CA MET A 59 8.05 -3.18 11.35
C MET A 59 9.05 -2.07 11.02
N PHE A 60 8.78 -1.32 9.96
CA PHE A 60 9.66 -0.24 9.49
C PHE A 60 9.15 1.11 10.00
N SER A 61 9.93 1.77 10.87
CA SER A 61 9.57 3.09 11.38
C SER A 61 9.89 4.22 10.38
N GLY A 62 10.82 4.00 9.45
CA GLY A 62 11.24 4.91 8.40
C GLY A 62 10.84 4.42 7.00
N ALA A 63 9.60 3.96 6.81
CA ALA A 63 9.13 3.58 5.48
C ALA A 63 8.50 4.75 4.73
N TYR A 64 8.82 4.85 3.43
CA TYR A 64 8.39 5.94 2.58
C TYR A 64 7.69 5.44 1.32
N SER A 65 6.65 6.15 0.87
CA SER A 65 6.08 5.98 -0.45
C SER A 65 7.03 6.55 -1.51
N SER A 66 7.04 5.97 -2.71
CA SER A 66 7.89 6.43 -3.82
C SER A 66 7.43 7.76 -4.42
N CYS A 67 6.23 8.22 -4.08
CA CYS A 67 5.69 9.54 -4.42
C CYS A 67 4.71 10.00 -3.34
N ASN A 68 4.42 11.28 -3.33
CA ASN A 68 3.43 11.89 -2.42
C ASN A 68 1.97 11.72 -2.86
N VAL A 69 1.71 10.99 -3.97
CA VAL A 69 0.39 10.65 -4.51
C VAL A 69 0.35 9.23 -5.06
N CYS A 70 -0.86 8.69 -5.25
CA CYS A 70 -1.14 7.27 -5.42
C CYS A 70 -0.56 6.61 -6.68
N SER A 71 -0.91 7.05 -7.92
CA SER A 71 -0.52 6.32 -9.14
C SER A 71 0.99 6.10 -9.29
N PRO A 72 1.87 7.09 -9.04
CA PRO A 72 3.31 6.86 -9.13
C PRO A 72 3.82 5.81 -8.14
N THR A 73 3.33 5.83 -6.89
CA THR A 73 3.73 4.83 -5.89
C THR A 73 3.22 3.44 -6.26
N ARG A 74 2.02 3.33 -6.83
CA ARG A 74 1.47 2.05 -7.31
C ARG A 74 2.27 1.51 -8.49
N ALA A 75 2.66 2.35 -9.44
CA ALA A 75 3.57 1.97 -10.53
C ALA A 75 4.94 1.50 -9.99
N SER A 76 5.45 2.18 -8.97
CA SER A 76 6.71 1.83 -8.30
C SER A 76 6.65 0.48 -7.58
N LEU A 77 5.55 0.17 -6.88
CA LEU A 77 5.32 -1.15 -6.27
C LEU A 77 5.30 -2.25 -7.33
N MET A 78 4.63 -2.00 -8.47
CA MET A 78 4.54 -2.98 -9.56
C MET A 78 5.87 -3.28 -10.23
N THR A 79 6.76 -2.29 -10.37
CA THR A 79 7.96 -2.40 -11.22
C THR A 79 9.28 -2.46 -10.46
N GLY A 80 9.28 -2.14 -9.16
CA GLY A 80 10.52 -2.01 -8.38
C GLY A 80 11.38 -0.80 -8.79
N LYS A 81 10.80 0.19 -9.51
CA LYS A 81 11.51 1.36 -10.06
C LYS A 81 11.05 2.66 -9.43
N TYR A 82 11.91 3.69 -9.50
CA TYR A 82 11.42 5.05 -9.30
C TYR A 82 10.31 5.37 -10.31
N PRO A 83 9.19 5.98 -9.88
CA PRO A 83 8.03 6.16 -10.75
C PRO A 83 8.31 7.04 -11.98
N GLN A 84 9.28 7.95 -11.90
CA GLN A 84 9.68 8.79 -13.03
C GLN A 84 10.34 7.98 -14.16
N ARG A 85 11.00 6.87 -13.83
CA ARG A 85 11.58 5.96 -14.82
C ARG A 85 10.53 5.30 -15.71
N VAL A 86 9.33 5.10 -15.17
CA VAL A 86 8.18 4.54 -15.90
C VAL A 86 7.17 5.62 -16.33
N GLY A 87 7.58 6.90 -16.28
CA GLY A 87 6.80 8.04 -16.75
C GLY A 87 5.69 8.53 -15.82
N PHE A 88 5.58 7.97 -14.59
CA PHE A 88 4.58 8.42 -13.62
C PHE A 88 5.14 9.56 -12.78
N THR A 89 4.64 10.77 -13.03
CA THR A 89 5.03 11.97 -12.28
C THR A 89 3.90 12.56 -11.44
N SER A 90 2.64 12.11 -11.67
CA SER A 90 1.45 12.49 -10.91
C SER A 90 0.40 11.37 -10.92
N TYR A 91 -0.69 11.55 -10.18
CA TYR A 91 -1.82 10.61 -10.23
C TYR A 91 -2.56 10.69 -11.57
N LEU A 92 -3.06 9.56 -12.04
CA LEU A 92 -3.87 9.49 -13.24
C LEU A 92 -5.26 10.09 -12.97
N ASN A 93 -5.73 10.88 -13.93
CA ASN A 93 -7.09 11.42 -13.89
C ASN A 93 -7.81 11.03 -15.19
N PRO A 94 -8.76 10.10 -15.16
CA PRO A 94 -9.45 9.61 -16.35
C PRO A 94 -10.29 10.67 -17.05
N ASN A 95 -10.63 11.78 -16.36
CA ASN A 95 -11.36 12.91 -16.92
C ASN A 95 -10.44 13.95 -17.57
N LYS A 96 -9.13 13.77 -17.48
CA LYS A 96 -8.10 14.60 -18.12
C LYS A 96 -7.05 13.69 -18.75
N PRO A 97 -7.42 12.94 -19.79
CA PRO A 97 -6.48 12.05 -20.44
C PRO A 97 -5.37 12.87 -21.11
N SER A 98 -4.15 12.39 -20.94
CA SER A 98 -2.90 12.90 -21.48
C SER A 98 -2.44 14.30 -21.04
N GLY A 99 -1.36 14.33 -20.31
CA GLY A 99 -0.44 15.45 -20.29
C GLY A 99 -0.67 16.56 -19.28
N ALA A 100 -1.80 16.65 -18.59
CA ALA A 100 -1.92 17.72 -17.60
C ALA A 100 -1.06 17.50 -16.36
N ASN A 101 -0.85 16.23 -15.94
CA ASN A 101 -0.17 15.95 -14.69
C ASN A 101 0.73 14.69 -14.67
N SER A 102 0.77 13.86 -15.72
CA SER A 102 1.68 12.70 -15.79
C SER A 102 2.11 12.47 -17.24
N ALA A 103 3.35 12.03 -17.46
CA ALA A 103 3.82 11.63 -18.78
C ALA A 103 3.20 10.30 -19.21
N ALA A 104 3.01 9.37 -18.27
CA ALA A 104 2.32 8.11 -18.50
C ALA A 104 0.79 8.26 -18.32
N THR A 105 0.04 7.58 -19.17
CA THR A 105 -1.43 7.44 -19.07
C THR A 105 -1.83 6.07 -18.55
N HIS A 106 -0.92 5.11 -18.55
CA HIS A 106 -1.06 3.74 -18.03
C HIS A 106 0.31 3.13 -17.81
N LEU A 107 0.37 2.04 -17.08
CA LEU A 107 1.59 1.24 -16.90
C LEU A 107 1.93 0.60 -18.26
N PRO A 108 3.11 0.90 -18.84
CA PRO A 108 3.47 0.38 -20.15
C PRO A 108 3.62 -1.16 -20.13
N ALA A 109 3.12 -1.83 -21.16
CA ALA A 109 3.28 -3.28 -21.32
C ALA A 109 4.75 -3.72 -21.54
N SER A 110 5.66 -2.79 -21.78
CA SER A 110 7.11 -3.05 -21.83
C SER A 110 7.77 -3.15 -20.46
N GLU A 111 7.05 -2.74 -19.40
CA GLU A 111 7.53 -2.85 -18.04
C GLU A 111 7.25 -4.24 -17.48
N THR A 112 8.26 -4.84 -16.89
CA THR A 112 8.10 -6.11 -16.17
C THR A 112 7.61 -5.83 -14.76
N THR A 113 6.49 -6.45 -14.41
CA THR A 113 5.84 -6.23 -13.12
C THR A 113 6.11 -7.37 -12.13
N ILE A 114 5.84 -7.11 -10.86
CA ILE A 114 5.86 -8.14 -9.82
C ILE A 114 4.83 -9.26 -10.12
N GLY A 115 3.70 -8.93 -10.75
CA GLY A 115 2.71 -9.92 -11.19
C GLY A 115 3.32 -10.88 -12.21
N GLU A 116 4.01 -10.38 -13.23
CA GLU A 116 4.67 -11.23 -14.23
C GLU A 116 5.79 -12.07 -13.65
N ALA A 117 6.56 -11.54 -12.68
CA ALA A 117 7.60 -12.33 -12.00
C ALA A 117 7.00 -13.50 -11.20
N PHE A 118 5.92 -13.26 -10.46
CA PHE A 118 5.20 -14.30 -9.72
C PHE A 118 4.49 -15.29 -10.66
N GLN A 119 3.92 -14.84 -11.78
CA GLN A 119 3.29 -15.69 -12.78
C GLN A 119 4.33 -16.64 -13.40
N GLN A 120 5.50 -16.13 -13.80
CA GLN A 120 6.59 -16.96 -14.29
C GLN A 120 7.07 -17.97 -13.25
N ALA A 121 7.03 -17.62 -11.97
CA ALA A 121 7.37 -18.50 -10.87
C ALA A 121 6.29 -19.55 -10.54
N GLY A 122 5.16 -19.56 -11.27
CA GLY A 122 4.09 -20.56 -11.17
C GLY A 122 3.03 -20.24 -10.10
N TYR A 123 2.95 -18.99 -9.63
CA TYR A 123 1.89 -18.57 -8.72
C TYR A 123 0.56 -18.37 -9.44
N ARG A 124 -0.56 -18.52 -8.71
CA ARG A 124 -1.86 -18.00 -9.12
C ARG A 124 -2.00 -16.59 -8.60
N ASN A 125 -2.05 -15.62 -9.51
CA ASN A 125 -2.00 -14.21 -9.17
C ASN A 125 -3.39 -13.57 -9.17
N GLY A 126 -3.72 -12.85 -8.08
CA GLY A 126 -4.95 -12.08 -7.94
C GLY A 126 -4.71 -10.60 -7.65
N TYR A 127 -5.52 -9.74 -8.25
CA TYR A 127 -5.59 -8.32 -7.91
C TYR A 127 -7.04 -7.91 -7.65
N ILE A 128 -7.34 -7.28 -6.52
CA ILE A 128 -8.67 -6.79 -6.21
C ILE A 128 -8.63 -5.37 -5.66
N GLY A 129 -9.55 -4.52 -6.12
CA GLY A 129 -9.73 -3.15 -5.67
C GLY A 129 -8.95 -2.13 -6.47
N LYS A 130 -8.46 -1.07 -5.82
CA LYS A 130 -7.84 0.08 -6.48
C LYS A 130 -6.55 -0.28 -7.22
N TRP A 131 -6.60 -0.17 -8.55
CA TRP A 131 -5.43 -0.31 -9.44
C TRP A 131 -4.73 1.03 -9.68
N HIS A 132 -5.39 1.95 -10.34
CA HIS A 132 -5.02 3.35 -10.58
C HIS A 132 -3.69 3.56 -11.34
N VAL A 133 -3.24 2.59 -12.11
CA VAL A 133 -2.09 2.71 -13.04
C VAL A 133 -2.44 2.26 -14.45
N GLY A 134 -3.73 2.21 -14.80
CA GLY A 134 -4.25 1.86 -16.11
C GLY A 134 -5.70 2.27 -16.27
N SER A 135 -6.27 1.93 -17.43
CA SER A 135 -7.69 2.11 -17.75
C SER A 135 -8.28 0.79 -18.22
N GLU A 136 -9.61 0.71 -18.38
CA GLU A 136 -10.30 -0.53 -18.81
C GLU A 136 -9.76 -1.12 -20.12
N GLU A 137 -9.12 -0.30 -20.97
CA GLU A 137 -8.63 -0.70 -22.29
C GLU A 137 -7.16 -1.13 -22.25
N VAL A 138 -6.34 -0.45 -21.42
CA VAL A 138 -4.89 -0.63 -21.39
C VAL A 138 -4.31 -0.56 -19.99
N GLY A 139 -3.28 -1.36 -19.75
CA GLY A 139 -2.51 -1.36 -18.51
C GLY A 139 -3.29 -1.89 -17.31
N MET A 140 -4.27 -2.78 -17.50
CA MET A 140 -5.02 -3.43 -16.41
C MET A 140 -4.26 -4.61 -15.81
N PRO A 141 -4.57 -5.04 -14.57
CA PRO A 141 -3.82 -6.10 -13.90
C PRO A 141 -3.65 -7.38 -14.74
N LYS A 142 -4.66 -7.81 -15.49
CA LYS A 142 -4.57 -8.98 -16.40
C LYS A 142 -3.50 -8.85 -17.49
N GLN A 143 -3.15 -7.61 -17.86
CA GLN A 143 -2.09 -7.35 -18.84
C GLN A 143 -0.70 -7.28 -18.19
N HIS A 144 -0.63 -7.46 -16.87
CA HIS A 144 0.56 -7.34 -16.04
C HIS A 144 0.74 -8.54 -15.10
N GLY A 145 0.40 -9.75 -15.58
CA GLY A 145 0.67 -11.00 -14.90
C GLY A 145 -0.30 -11.40 -13.80
N PHE A 146 -1.51 -10.81 -13.74
CA PHE A 146 -2.55 -11.23 -12.81
C PHE A 146 -3.61 -12.07 -13.51
N ASP A 147 -3.77 -13.33 -13.09
CA ASP A 147 -4.74 -14.28 -13.68
C ASP A 147 -6.18 -13.89 -13.36
N TRP A 148 -6.38 -13.30 -12.20
CA TRP A 148 -7.67 -12.85 -11.69
C TRP A 148 -7.61 -11.38 -11.28
N GLN A 149 -8.62 -10.60 -11.70
CA GLN A 149 -8.82 -9.22 -11.25
C GLN A 149 -10.30 -8.97 -10.96
N MET A 150 -10.57 -8.09 -9.98
CA MET A 150 -11.94 -7.72 -9.61
C MET A 150 -11.98 -6.31 -9.00
N ALA A 151 -13.08 -5.60 -9.21
CA ALA A 151 -13.36 -4.29 -8.60
C ALA A 151 -12.31 -3.22 -8.92
N THR A 152 -11.71 -3.27 -10.10
CA THR A 152 -10.65 -2.33 -10.53
C THR A 152 -11.25 -1.17 -11.33
N ALA A 153 -11.73 -0.11 -10.64
CA ALA A 153 -12.26 1.07 -11.29
C ALA A 153 -11.16 1.91 -12.00
N LYS A 154 -11.54 2.62 -13.07
CA LYS A 154 -10.67 3.57 -13.80
C LYS A 154 -10.17 4.71 -12.91
N HIS A 155 -11.02 5.15 -11.97
CA HIS A 155 -10.71 6.26 -11.09
C HIS A 155 -9.96 5.81 -9.85
N GLY A 156 -9.14 6.71 -9.29
CA GLY A 156 -8.39 6.46 -8.06
C GLY A 156 -9.21 6.51 -6.77
N LEU A 157 -10.53 6.66 -6.86
CA LEU A 157 -11.45 6.67 -5.72
C LEU A 157 -12.74 5.93 -6.10
N PRO A 158 -13.50 5.36 -5.14
CA PRO A 158 -14.79 4.78 -5.40
C PRO A 158 -15.87 5.87 -5.46
N ALA A 159 -16.92 5.64 -6.23
CA ALA A 159 -18.09 6.51 -6.27
C ALA A 159 -18.81 6.57 -4.92
N SER A 160 -18.87 5.44 -4.21
CA SER A 160 -19.45 5.26 -2.88
C SER A 160 -18.81 4.05 -2.18
N TYR A 161 -18.74 4.10 -0.85
CA TYR A 161 -18.41 2.92 -0.03
C TYR A 161 -19.60 2.04 0.29
N PHE A 162 -20.80 2.48 -0.02
CA PHE A 162 -22.03 1.67 0.14
C PHE A 162 -22.55 1.20 -1.20
N PHE A 163 -23.09 -0.03 -1.22
CA PHE A 163 -23.72 -0.59 -2.40
C PHE A 163 -24.80 0.38 -2.96
N PRO A 164 -24.88 0.55 -4.29
CA PRO A 164 -24.26 -0.23 -5.35
C PRO A 164 -22.84 0.21 -5.76
N TYR A 165 -22.10 0.97 -4.95
CA TYR A 165 -20.76 1.47 -5.21
C TYR A 165 -20.65 2.36 -6.46
N LYS A 166 -21.77 2.95 -6.87
CA LYS A 166 -21.97 3.72 -8.10
C LYS A 166 -22.62 5.07 -7.78
N TRP A 167 -22.38 6.05 -8.62
CA TRP A 167 -23.15 7.29 -8.58
C TRP A 167 -24.49 7.13 -9.33
N ARG A 168 -25.39 8.10 -9.14
CA ARG A 168 -26.68 8.11 -9.86
C ARG A 168 -26.54 8.16 -11.38
N LYS A 169 -25.46 8.79 -11.89
CA LYS A 169 -25.07 8.79 -13.31
C LYS A 169 -23.80 7.97 -13.46
N PRO A 170 -23.65 7.20 -14.54
CA PRO A 170 -22.44 6.44 -14.80
C PRO A 170 -21.18 7.29 -14.68
N SER A 171 -20.16 6.78 -14.02
CA SER A 171 -18.91 7.47 -13.68
C SER A 171 -17.73 6.54 -13.79
N THR A 172 -16.55 7.11 -14.08
CA THR A 172 -15.27 6.38 -14.02
C THR A 172 -14.90 5.93 -12.59
N ALA A 173 -15.60 6.44 -11.58
CA ALA A 173 -15.43 6.06 -10.18
C ALA A 173 -16.37 4.92 -9.74
N ASP A 174 -17.28 4.46 -10.61
CA ASP A 174 -18.13 3.31 -10.33
C ASP A 174 -17.24 2.07 -10.20
N VAL A 175 -17.43 1.30 -9.11
CA VAL A 175 -16.66 0.09 -8.88
C VAL A 175 -17.35 -1.08 -9.57
N PRO A 176 -16.70 -1.76 -10.53
CA PRO A 176 -17.28 -2.88 -11.27
C PRO A 176 -17.24 -4.18 -10.48
N ASP A 177 -17.83 -5.24 -11.04
CA ASP A 177 -17.71 -6.65 -10.63
C ASP A 177 -18.30 -6.99 -9.24
N LEU A 178 -19.10 -6.11 -8.65
CA LEU A 178 -19.71 -6.29 -7.33
C LEU A 178 -21.24 -6.13 -7.37
N GLU A 179 -21.86 -6.55 -8.48
CA GLU A 179 -23.31 -6.42 -8.73
C GLU A 179 -24.16 -7.36 -7.87
N ASP A 180 -23.56 -8.39 -7.27
CA ASP A 180 -24.21 -9.36 -6.37
C ASP A 180 -24.42 -8.83 -4.93
N GLY A 181 -24.00 -7.60 -4.65
CA GLY A 181 -24.22 -6.93 -3.37
C GLY A 181 -25.68 -6.51 -3.15
N LYS A 182 -25.98 -6.05 -1.95
CA LYS A 182 -27.31 -5.58 -1.52
C LYS A 182 -27.21 -4.26 -0.75
N PRO A 183 -28.32 -3.49 -0.62
CA PRO A 183 -28.35 -2.26 0.16
C PRO A 183 -27.81 -2.46 1.59
N GLY A 184 -26.85 -1.63 1.97
CA GLY A 184 -26.16 -1.68 3.26
C GLY A 184 -24.79 -2.36 3.22
N ASP A 185 -24.47 -3.13 2.17
CA ASP A 185 -23.14 -3.71 2.01
C ASP A 185 -22.08 -2.62 1.85
N TYR A 186 -20.94 -2.85 2.48
CA TYR A 186 -19.84 -1.88 2.52
C TYR A 186 -18.65 -2.36 1.68
N LEU A 187 -18.08 -1.47 0.88
CA LEU A 187 -17.08 -1.80 -0.14
C LEU A 187 -15.87 -2.53 0.44
N THR A 188 -15.38 -2.11 1.63
CA THR A 188 -14.22 -2.74 2.26
C THR A 188 -14.48 -4.21 2.59
N ASP A 189 -15.71 -4.55 3.06
CA ASP A 189 -16.12 -5.94 3.28
C ASP A 189 -16.18 -6.71 1.96
N ALA A 190 -16.85 -6.13 0.96
CA ALA A 190 -17.02 -6.81 -0.34
C ALA A 190 -15.67 -7.16 -0.97
N LEU A 191 -14.70 -6.24 -0.95
CA LEU A 191 -13.34 -6.51 -1.44
C LEU A 191 -12.64 -7.60 -0.64
N THR A 192 -12.71 -7.54 0.68
CA THR A 192 -12.09 -8.53 1.56
C THR A 192 -12.67 -9.92 1.36
N ASP A 193 -14.00 -10.03 1.32
CA ASP A 193 -14.70 -11.30 1.18
C ASP A 193 -14.42 -11.96 -0.18
N LYS A 194 -14.39 -11.18 -1.27
CA LYS A 194 -13.99 -11.67 -2.60
C LYS A 194 -12.51 -12.08 -2.64
N GLY A 195 -11.61 -11.30 -1.99
CA GLY A 195 -10.21 -11.67 -1.84
C GLY A 195 -10.00 -12.97 -1.07
N ILE A 196 -10.74 -13.17 0.03
CA ILE A 196 -10.74 -14.43 0.80
C ILE A 196 -11.30 -15.58 -0.07
N GLY A 197 -12.31 -15.33 -0.89
CA GLY A 197 -12.83 -16.31 -1.86
C GLY A 197 -11.72 -16.79 -2.82
N PHE A 198 -10.98 -15.86 -3.43
CA PHE A 198 -9.83 -16.19 -4.29
C PHE A 198 -8.78 -17.05 -3.56
N ILE A 199 -8.48 -16.72 -2.30
CA ILE A 199 -7.54 -17.48 -1.47
C ILE A 199 -8.05 -18.90 -1.23
N LYS A 200 -9.33 -19.05 -0.80
CA LYS A 200 -9.97 -20.34 -0.56
C LYS A 200 -9.96 -21.23 -1.79
N ASP A 201 -10.32 -20.68 -2.93
CA ASP A 201 -10.31 -21.42 -4.21
C ASP A 201 -8.90 -21.91 -4.55
N THR A 202 -7.89 -21.04 -4.44
CA THR A 202 -6.49 -21.41 -4.75
C THR A 202 -5.94 -22.46 -3.80
N VAL A 203 -6.22 -22.32 -2.50
CA VAL A 203 -5.76 -23.29 -1.49
C VAL A 203 -6.46 -24.64 -1.67
N SER A 204 -7.78 -24.65 -1.97
CA SER A 204 -8.54 -25.90 -2.18
C SER A 204 -8.10 -26.65 -3.44
N GLU A 205 -7.71 -25.96 -4.50
CA GLU A 205 -7.12 -26.57 -5.69
C GLU A 205 -5.78 -27.25 -5.41
N GLY A 206 -5.01 -26.75 -4.44
CA GLY A 206 -3.79 -27.36 -3.95
C GLY A 206 -2.60 -27.39 -4.93
N LYS A 207 -2.73 -26.76 -6.12
CA LYS A 207 -1.77 -26.88 -7.22
C LYS A 207 -0.68 -25.80 -7.18
N GLN A 208 -1.03 -24.60 -6.72
CA GLN A 208 -0.18 -23.41 -6.77
C GLN A 208 -0.23 -22.65 -5.45
N SER A 209 0.83 -21.89 -5.18
CA SER A 209 0.78 -20.83 -4.17
C SER A 209 0.08 -19.59 -4.74
N PHE A 210 -0.56 -18.79 -3.91
CA PHE A 210 -1.17 -17.54 -4.38
C PHE A 210 -0.25 -16.34 -4.16
N PHE A 211 -0.37 -15.37 -5.07
CA PHE A 211 0.06 -14.00 -4.88
C PHE A 211 -1.17 -13.09 -5.03
N LEU A 212 -1.58 -12.41 -3.97
CA LEU A 212 -2.75 -11.54 -3.97
C LEU A 212 -2.36 -10.11 -3.58
N ILE A 213 -2.79 -9.12 -4.36
CA ILE A 213 -2.80 -7.72 -3.93
C ILE A 213 -4.24 -7.33 -3.59
N LEU A 214 -4.48 -7.08 -2.31
CA LEU A 214 -5.74 -6.54 -1.79
C LEU A 214 -5.60 -5.02 -1.69
N GLY A 215 -5.92 -4.34 -2.80
CA GLY A 215 -5.84 -2.91 -2.96
C GLY A 215 -7.11 -2.21 -2.46
N HIS A 216 -7.20 -1.96 -1.15
CA HIS A 216 -8.34 -1.26 -0.60
C HIS A 216 -8.44 0.18 -1.12
N TYR A 217 -9.66 0.65 -1.44
CA TYR A 217 -9.97 2.06 -1.63
C TYR A 217 -9.99 2.81 -0.28
N ALA A 218 -10.28 2.09 0.82
CA ALA A 218 -10.18 2.65 2.17
C ALA A 218 -8.70 3.05 2.43
N VAL A 219 -8.48 4.17 3.05
CA VAL A 219 -9.38 5.11 3.69
C VAL A 219 -9.51 6.44 2.89
N HIS A 220 -9.43 6.36 1.56
CA HIS A 220 -9.57 7.49 0.65
C HIS A 220 -11.00 8.06 0.67
N THR A 221 -11.16 9.30 0.23
CA THR A 221 -12.48 9.92 0.00
C THR A 221 -13.28 9.17 -1.08
N PRO A 222 -14.65 9.22 -1.00
CA PRO A 222 -15.50 9.93 -0.03
C PRO A 222 -15.41 9.33 1.37
N ILE A 223 -15.41 10.18 2.40
CA ILE A 223 -15.34 9.70 3.78
C ILE A 223 -16.74 9.25 4.20
N GLN A 224 -16.95 7.93 4.21
CA GLN A 224 -18.22 7.26 4.50
C GLN A 224 -17.96 6.02 5.35
N ALA A 225 -18.77 5.79 6.38
CA ALA A 225 -18.64 4.61 7.25
C ALA A 225 -19.99 4.20 7.84
N PRO A 226 -20.13 2.97 8.34
CA PRO A 226 -21.32 2.50 9.04
C PRO A 226 -21.68 3.41 10.23
N LYS A 227 -22.96 3.76 10.33
CA LYS A 227 -23.46 4.78 11.27
C LYS A 227 -23.14 4.45 12.74
N ASN A 228 -23.28 3.19 13.12
CA ASN A 228 -22.98 2.73 14.49
C ASN A 228 -21.53 2.99 14.89
N LEU A 229 -20.57 2.78 13.98
CA LEU A 229 -19.16 3.07 14.22
C LEU A 229 -18.91 4.59 14.28
N VAL A 230 -19.56 5.37 13.43
CA VAL A 230 -19.46 6.84 13.50
C VAL A 230 -19.95 7.36 14.86
N GLU A 231 -21.10 6.86 15.35
CA GLU A 231 -21.65 7.23 16.67
C GLU A 231 -20.69 6.86 17.82
N LYS A 232 -20.02 5.68 17.75
CA LYS A 232 -18.96 5.29 18.70
C LYS A 232 -17.87 6.36 18.74
N TYR A 233 -17.38 6.80 17.60
CA TYR A 233 -16.27 7.76 17.52
C TYR A 233 -16.69 9.21 17.80
N GLU A 234 -17.94 9.58 17.58
CA GLU A 234 -18.48 10.86 18.08
C GLU A 234 -18.46 10.89 19.61
N ALA A 235 -18.87 9.79 20.26
CA ALA A 235 -18.79 9.67 21.72
C ALA A 235 -17.33 9.68 22.20
N LYS A 236 -16.40 8.99 21.52
CA LYS A 236 -14.96 9.01 21.83
C LYS A 236 -14.36 10.40 21.71
N LYS A 237 -14.67 11.10 20.62
CA LYS A 237 -14.26 12.50 20.40
C LYS A 237 -14.71 13.41 21.51
N LYS A 238 -15.99 13.29 21.91
CA LYS A 238 -16.54 14.05 23.02
C LYS A 238 -15.83 13.78 24.34
N ARG A 239 -15.52 12.51 24.64
CA ARG A 239 -14.75 12.12 25.85
C ARG A 239 -13.33 12.67 25.83
N MET A 240 -12.64 12.59 24.69
CA MET A 240 -11.22 12.95 24.60
C MET A 240 -11.00 14.47 24.53
N TYR A 241 -11.87 15.19 23.81
CA TYR A 241 -11.63 16.58 23.44
C TYR A 241 -12.70 17.55 23.94
N GLY A 242 -13.85 17.05 24.36
CA GLY A 242 -14.97 17.89 24.82
C GLY A 242 -15.38 18.91 23.74
N ILE A 243 -15.40 20.18 24.15
CA ILE A 243 -15.69 21.33 23.29
C ILE A 243 -14.42 22.03 22.78
N THR A 244 -13.23 21.48 23.07
CA THR A 244 -11.95 22.12 22.69
C THR A 244 -11.87 22.25 21.17
N PRO A 245 -11.74 23.49 20.64
CA PRO A 245 -11.64 23.70 19.20
C PRO A 245 -10.44 22.98 18.58
N LEU A 246 -10.57 22.59 17.32
CA LEU A 246 -9.46 22.01 16.55
C LEU A 246 -8.45 23.12 16.24
N THR A 247 -7.23 22.96 16.74
CA THR A 247 -6.10 23.79 16.34
C THR A 247 -5.67 23.42 14.92
N MET A 248 -5.49 24.45 14.09
CA MET A 248 -4.97 24.30 12.74
C MET A 248 -3.54 24.82 12.68
N ILE A 249 -2.64 23.97 12.20
CA ILE A 249 -1.21 24.31 12.02
C ILE A 249 -1.05 24.95 10.64
N PRO A 250 -0.47 26.16 10.55
CA PRO A 250 -0.16 26.79 9.27
C PRO A 250 0.90 25.97 8.50
N GLU A 251 0.72 25.89 7.20
CA GLU A 251 1.66 25.33 6.24
C GLU A 251 1.95 26.34 5.11
N ARG A 252 2.97 26.04 4.31
CA ARG A 252 3.32 26.84 3.13
C ARG A 252 2.10 27.06 2.21
N PHE A 253 2.20 28.03 1.34
CA PHE A 253 1.19 28.35 0.32
C PHE A 253 -0.21 28.59 0.92
N ASN A 254 -0.27 29.23 2.10
CA ASN A 254 -1.49 29.56 2.83
C ASN A 254 -2.40 28.32 3.10
N ARG A 255 -1.79 27.17 3.35
CA ARG A 255 -2.50 25.95 3.74
C ARG A 255 -2.48 25.76 5.26
N LYS A 256 -3.36 24.90 5.76
CA LYS A 256 -3.44 24.55 7.18
C LYS A 256 -3.81 23.08 7.32
N VAL A 257 -3.17 22.40 8.26
CA VAL A 257 -3.45 20.99 8.63
C VAL A 257 -3.98 20.91 10.05
N PRO A 258 -4.82 19.92 10.38
CA PRO A 258 -5.29 19.72 11.75
C PRO A 258 -4.15 19.25 12.67
N ALA A 259 -4.09 19.80 13.88
CA ALA A 259 -3.08 19.44 14.90
C ALA A 259 -3.37 18.11 15.61
N ARG A 260 -4.52 17.47 15.36
CA ARG A 260 -4.91 16.19 15.97
C ARG A 260 -5.93 15.44 15.14
N GLN A 261 -5.94 14.14 15.32
CA GLN A 261 -6.97 13.23 14.81
C GLN A 261 -8.27 13.44 15.56
N GLN A 262 -9.37 13.67 14.87
CA GLN A 262 -10.69 13.87 15.51
C GLN A 262 -11.88 13.66 14.57
N ASN A 263 -11.67 13.15 13.35
CA ASN A 263 -12.76 12.88 12.41
C ASN A 263 -13.42 11.54 12.73
N PRO A 264 -14.67 11.50 13.26
CA PRO A 264 -15.30 10.25 13.66
C PRO A 264 -15.61 9.33 12.49
N THR A 265 -15.96 9.88 11.33
CA THR A 265 -16.26 9.06 10.15
C THR A 265 -14.98 8.37 9.61
N TYR A 266 -13.87 9.11 9.58
CA TYR A 266 -12.58 8.51 9.20
C TYR A 266 -12.13 7.44 10.20
N ALA A 267 -12.30 7.71 11.51
CA ALA A 267 -12.00 6.74 12.57
C ALA A 267 -12.83 5.45 12.42
N ALA A 268 -14.10 5.60 12.05
CA ALA A 268 -14.97 4.47 11.75
C ALA A 268 -14.53 3.68 10.51
N MET A 269 -14.04 4.36 9.46
CA MET A 269 -13.43 3.70 8.29
C MET A 269 -12.17 2.92 8.68
N MET A 270 -11.33 3.50 9.56
CA MET A 270 -10.12 2.85 10.07
C MET A 270 -10.43 1.57 10.86
N GLU A 271 -11.39 1.62 11.79
CA GLU A 271 -11.79 0.44 12.55
C GLU A 271 -12.40 -0.63 11.64
N HIS A 272 -13.15 -0.21 10.63
CA HIS A 272 -13.75 -1.15 9.68
C HIS A 272 -12.68 -1.83 8.82
N LEU A 273 -11.66 -1.08 8.37
CA LEU A 273 -10.50 -1.63 7.67
C LEU A 273 -9.74 -2.62 8.58
N ASP A 274 -9.52 -2.25 9.85
CA ASP A 274 -8.85 -3.10 10.84
C ASP A 274 -9.57 -4.44 11.02
N ALA A 275 -10.89 -4.42 11.15
CA ALA A 275 -11.70 -5.64 11.25
C ALA A 275 -11.56 -6.52 10.00
N ASN A 276 -11.45 -5.93 8.81
CA ASN A 276 -11.27 -6.65 7.55
C ASN A 276 -9.87 -7.27 7.42
N VAL A 277 -8.82 -6.59 7.90
CA VAL A 277 -7.49 -7.22 8.02
C VAL A 277 -7.55 -8.39 8.99
N GLY A 278 -8.29 -8.26 10.09
CA GLY A 278 -8.55 -9.36 11.02
C GLY A 278 -9.23 -10.56 10.36
N LYS A 279 -10.24 -10.34 9.48
CA LYS A 279 -10.89 -11.41 8.70
C LYS A 279 -9.90 -12.16 7.79
N VAL A 280 -8.99 -11.44 7.12
CA VAL A 280 -7.97 -12.07 6.26
C VAL A 280 -7.06 -12.98 7.07
N VAL A 281 -6.55 -12.51 8.22
CA VAL A 281 -5.68 -13.31 9.09
C VAL A 281 -6.43 -14.55 9.61
N THR A 282 -7.69 -14.39 10.05
CA THR A 282 -8.54 -15.51 10.49
C THR A 282 -8.73 -16.54 9.38
N ALA A 283 -8.95 -16.09 8.14
CA ALA A 283 -9.08 -17.01 7.01
C ALA A 283 -7.81 -17.84 6.75
N PHE A 284 -6.61 -17.28 6.99
CA PHE A 284 -5.36 -18.06 6.90
C PHE A 284 -5.27 -19.15 7.98
N ASP A 285 -5.71 -18.83 9.20
CA ASP A 285 -5.74 -19.81 10.30
C ASP A 285 -6.73 -20.94 9.99
N GLU A 286 -7.94 -20.61 9.54
CA GLU A 286 -8.97 -21.58 9.13
C GLU A 286 -8.52 -22.50 7.97
N LEU A 287 -7.73 -21.96 7.04
CA LEU A 287 -7.20 -22.71 5.89
C LEU A 287 -5.90 -23.44 6.20
N GLY A 288 -5.31 -23.25 7.38
CA GLY A 288 -4.05 -23.88 7.79
C GLY A 288 -2.83 -23.36 7.03
N VAL A 289 -2.89 -22.15 6.46
CA VAL A 289 -1.80 -21.59 5.62
C VAL A 289 -1.04 -20.42 6.26
N THR A 290 -1.33 -20.11 7.52
CA THR A 290 -0.74 -18.97 8.24
C THR A 290 0.79 -18.98 8.22
N LYS A 291 1.42 -20.15 8.48
CA LYS A 291 2.89 -20.28 8.48
C LYS A 291 3.50 -20.26 7.08
N ASP A 292 2.70 -20.51 6.07
CA ASP A 292 3.13 -20.57 4.68
C ASP A 292 2.77 -19.27 3.93
N THR A 293 2.42 -18.19 4.64
CA THR A 293 1.96 -16.95 4.03
C THR A 293 2.78 -15.75 4.49
N ILE A 294 3.33 -15.01 3.51
CA ILE A 294 3.96 -13.72 3.71
C ILE A 294 2.89 -12.65 3.58
N ILE A 295 2.79 -11.77 4.57
CA ILE A 295 1.87 -10.64 4.59
C ILE A 295 2.67 -9.34 4.57
N VAL A 296 2.45 -8.50 3.56
CA VAL A 296 2.93 -7.12 3.52
C VAL A 296 1.76 -6.19 3.77
N PHE A 297 1.88 -5.31 4.73
CA PHE A 297 0.92 -4.23 4.96
C PHE A 297 1.60 -2.90 4.66
N THR A 298 1.00 -2.07 3.80
CA THR A 298 1.56 -0.76 3.45
C THR A 298 0.51 0.19 2.86
N SER A 299 0.89 1.46 2.65
CA SER A 299 0.09 2.52 2.05
C SER A 299 0.75 3.07 0.78
N ASP A 300 -0.02 3.76 -0.05
CA ASP A 300 0.49 4.36 -1.28
C ASP A 300 0.99 5.81 -1.13
N ASN A 301 0.55 6.52 -0.11
CA ASN A 301 1.06 7.84 0.29
C ASN A 301 0.64 8.16 1.73
N GLY A 302 1.10 9.28 2.25
CA GLY A 302 0.68 9.76 3.57
C GLY A 302 -0.78 10.17 3.63
N GLY A 303 -1.31 10.33 4.84
CA GLY A 303 -2.71 10.64 5.09
C GLY A 303 -3.15 11.99 4.52
N SER A 304 -4.39 12.07 4.04
CA SER A 304 -4.97 13.31 3.51
C SER A 304 -5.50 14.20 4.65
N CYS A 305 -4.86 15.35 4.86
CA CYS A 305 -5.21 16.32 5.92
C CYS A 305 -5.77 17.63 5.37
N MET A 306 -5.66 17.85 4.06
CA MET A 306 -6.16 19.05 3.39
C MET A 306 -7.62 18.86 2.97
N PRO A 307 -8.40 19.95 2.79
CA PRO A 307 -9.73 19.83 2.19
C PRO A 307 -9.58 19.29 0.78
N GLY A 308 -10.06 18.06 0.56
CA GLY A 308 -10.16 17.49 -0.77
C GLY A 308 -11.39 18.00 -1.53
N SER A 309 -11.67 17.40 -2.68
CA SER A 309 -12.82 17.74 -3.54
C SER A 309 -14.18 17.67 -2.81
N PHE A 310 -14.25 16.96 -1.69
CA PHE A 310 -15.45 16.82 -0.86
C PHE A 310 -15.43 17.71 0.40
N GLY A 311 -14.48 18.65 0.51
CA GLY A 311 -14.39 19.59 1.64
C GLY A 311 -14.00 18.95 2.99
N SER A 312 -13.83 17.64 3.05
CA SER A 312 -13.45 16.94 4.27
C SER A 312 -11.94 17.05 4.55
N ARG A 313 -11.58 17.03 5.83
CA ARG A 313 -10.21 16.81 6.32
C ARG A 313 -10.18 15.44 6.99
N PRO A 314 -9.81 14.37 6.26
CA PRO A 314 -9.93 13.00 6.77
C PRO A 314 -9.17 12.77 8.07
N THR A 315 -7.86 13.06 8.09
CA THR A 315 -7.00 12.76 9.23
C THR A 315 -6.10 13.93 9.64
N SER A 316 -5.16 13.65 10.54
CA SER A 316 -4.03 14.51 10.93
C SER A 316 -2.77 13.66 10.96
N ASN A 317 -1.73 14.08 10.27
CA ASN A 317 -0.43 13.41 10.32
C ASN A 317 0.47 13.94 11.45
N PHE A 318 -0.02 14.88 12.28
CA PHE A 318 0.78 15.42 13.38
C PHE A 318 1.32 14.29 14.28
N PRO A 319 2.62 14.32 14.66
CA PRO A 319 3.60 15.42 14.55
C PRO A 319 4.32 15.53 13.19
N LEU A 320 4.03 14.66 12.22
CA LEU A 320 4.62 14.76 10.89
C LEU A 320 4.05 15.95 10.13
N ARG A 321 4.92 16.66 9.41
CA ARG A 321 4.56 17.88 8.69
C ARG A 321 3.76 17.57 7.43
N ALA A 322 2.75 18.38 7.16
CA ALA A 322 1.92 18.41 5.95
C ALA A 322 1.07 17.12 5.73
N SER A 323 0.88 16.71 4.48
CA SER A 323 -0.21 15.85 4.05
C SER A 323 0.12 15.17 2.72
N LYS A 324 -0.67 14.16 2.30
CA LYS A 324 -0.75 13.70 0.90
C LYS A 324 -0.54 14.87 -0.05
N GLY A 325 0.22 14.64 -1.11
CA GLY A 325 0.54 15.65 -2.11
C GLY A 325 1.77 16.50 -1.79
N TRP A 326 2.41 16.33 -0.63
CA TRP A 326 3.60 17.06 -0.20
C TRP A 326 4.78 16.12 0.01
N ASN A 327 6.00 16.58 -0.31
CA ASN A 327 7.23 15.80 -0.07
C ASN A 327 7.77 15.92 1.37
N TYR A 328 6.99 16.49 2.31
CA TYR A 328 7.26 16.42 3.75
C TYR A 328 6.88 15.06 4.33
N GLU A 329 7.32 14.79 5.55
CA GLU A 329 7.10 13.51 6.23
C GLU A 329 5.63 13.07 6.23
N GLY A 330 4.69 13.99 6.51
CA GLY A 330 3.25 13.66 6.51
C GLY A 330 2.66 13.29 5.16
N GLY A 331 3.37 13.58 4.05
CA GLY A 331 2.90 13.24 2.72
C GLY A 331 3.50 11.95 2.13
N ILE A 332 4.68 11.54 2.60
CA ILE A 332 5.41 10.41 2.03
C ILE A 332 5.81 9.32 3.04
N ARG A 333 5.82 9.58 4.35
CA ARG A 333 6.07 8.54 5.35
C ARG A 333 4.81 7.72 5.56
N ILE A 334 4.93 6.40 5.46
CA ILE A 334 3.81 5.46 5.45
C ILE A 334 4.04 4.32 6.44
N PRO A 335 2.97 3.73 7.01
CA PRO A 335 3.10 2.51 7.78
C PRO A 335 3.48 1.36 6.85
N THR A 336 4.49 0.57 7.24
CA THR A 336 4.91 -0.63 6.49
C THR A 336 5.44 -1.67 7.45
N PHE A 337 4.98 -2.91 7.29
CA PHE A 337 5.52 -4.06 7.99
C PHE A 337 5.37 -5.34 7.16
N ILE A 338 6.24 -6.30 7.39
CA ILE A 338 6.27 -7.61 6.72
C ILE A 338 6.23 -8.70 7.78
N THR A 339 5.27 -9.62 7.62
CA THR A 339 5.07 -10.77 8.50
C THR A 339 5.24 -12.06 7.72
N TRP A 340 5.96 -13.02 8.30
CA TRP A 340 5.96 -14.41 7.88
C TRP A 340 6.07 -15.26 9.14
N PRO A 341 4.93 -15.73 9.68
CA PRO A 341 4.91 -16.41 10.98
C PRO A 341 5.83 -17.63 11.02
N GLY A 342 6.71 -17.66 12.00
CA GLY A 342 7.71 -18.72 12.17
C GLY A 342 9.02 -18.53 11.36
N THR A 343 9.06 -17.58 10.43
CA THR A 343 10.24 -17.29 9.60
C THR A 343 10.81 -15.90 9.87
N ILE A 344 9.95 -14.88 9.97
CA ILE A 344 10.37 -13.52 10.31
C ILE A 344 10.06 -13.25 11.78
N SER A 345 11.08 -12.86 12.54
CA SER A 345 10.92 -12.47 13.94
C SER A 345 10.42 -11.03 14.06
N ALA A 346 9.63 -10.77 15.10
CA ALA A 346 9.19 -9.41 15.41
C ALA A 346 10.39 -8.50 15.67
N THR A 347 10.52 -7.43 14.91
CA THR A 347 11.62 -6.46 15.02
C THR A 347 11.17 -5.07 14.58
N LYS A 348 11.85 -4.04 15.09
CA LYS A 348 11.66 -2.65 14.64
C LYS A 348 12.90 -2.20 13.88
N ILE A 349 12.70 -1.78 12.64
CA ILE A 349 13.76 -1.36 11.71
C ILE A 349 13.62 0.14 11.49
N SER A 350 14.70 0.89 11.73
CA SER A 350 14.73 2.35 11.56
C SER A 350 15.40 2.80 10.26
N GLU A 351 16.08 1.90 9.57
CA GLU A 351 16.68 2.21 8.26
C GLU A 351 15.61 2.74 7.29
N PRO A 352 15.87 3.86 6.60
CA PRO A 352 14.95 4.37 5.59
C PRO A 352 14.75 3.41 4.42
N VAL A 353 13.49 3.01 4.18
CA VAL A 353 13.07 2.13 3.11
C VAL A 353 11.99 2.80 2.26
N ILE A 354 11.78 2.33 1.03
CA ILE A 354 10.84 2.95 0.10
C ILE A 354 10.02 1.87 -0.64
N THR A 355 8.82 2.22 -1.09
CA THR A 355 7.86 1.25 -1.68
C THR A 355 8.46 0.32 -2.72
N MET A 356 9.36 0.81 -3.58
CA MET A 356 10.00 -0.02 -4.62
C MET A 356 10.88 -1.15 -4.07
N ASP A 357 11.27 -1.09 -2.80
CA ASP A 357 12.06 -2.13 -2.13
C ASP A 357 11.26 -3.41 -1.88
N ILE A 358 9.91 -3.30 -1.84
CA ILE A 358 9.01 -4.45 -1.64
C ILE A 358 9.16 -5.45 -2.78
N TYR A 359 9.35 -4.96 -4.02
CA TYR A 359 9.51 -5.81 -5.21
C TYR A 359 10.68 -6.82 -5.05
N PRO A 360 11.95 -6.40 -4.94
CA PRO A 360 13.07 -7.33 -4.79
C PRO A 360 13.01 -8.12 -3.48
N THR A 361 12.44 -7.56 -2.42
CA THR A 361 12.26 -8.25 -1.13
C THR A 361 11.36 -9.47 -1.25
N LEU A 362 10.22 -9.32 -1.92
CA LEU A 362 9.31 -10.45 -2.11
C LEU A 362 9.88 -11.52 -3.04
N LEU A 363 10.61 -11.13 -4.08
CA LEU A 363 11.29 -12.11 -4.93
C LEU A 363 12.31 -12.93 -4.13
N GLU A 364 13.13 -12.28 -3.30
CA GLU A 364 14.13 -12.95 -2.46
C GLU A 364 13.48 -13.85 -1.40
N LEU A 365 12.46 -13.37 -0.66
CA LEU A 365 11.76 -14.17 0.35
C LEU A 365 11.07 -15.41 -0.23
N THR A 366 10.64 -15.35 -1.48
CA THR A 366 9.93 -16.46 -2.14
C THR A 366 10.83 -17.34 -3.03
N GLY A 367 12.10 -16.97 -3.18
CA GLY A 367 13.00 -17.64 -4.12
C GLY A 367 12.59 -17.49 -5.59
N CYS A 368 11.84 -16.42 -5.91
CA CYS A 368 11.49 -16.09 -7.29
C CYS A 368 12.62 -15.30 -7.95
N GLU A 369 12.92 -15.61 -9.19
CA GLU A 369 13.97 -14.92 -9.92
C GLU A 369 13.46 -13.57 -10.46
N GLN A 370 14.35 -12.57 -10.48
CA GLN A 370 14.12 -11.34 -11.22
C GLN A 370 14.13 -11.64 -12.72
N LEU A 371 13.14 -11.11 -13.44
CA LEU A 371 13.05 -11.33 -14.88
C LEU A 371 14.22 -10.70 -15.63
N PRO A 372 14.70 -11.34 -16.73
CA PRO A 372 15.84 -10.84 -17.49
C PRO A 372 15.64 -9.42 -18.03
N LYS A 373 16.71 -8.64 -18.08
CA LYS A 373 16.74 -7.26 -18.61
C LYS A 373 15.90 -6.23 -17.84
N GLN A 374 15.38 -6.59 -16.67
CA GLN A 374 14.67 -5.65 -15.82
C GLN A 374 15.65 -4.82 -14.98
N THR A 375 15.54 -3.51 -15.07
CA THR A 375 16.18 -2.60 -14.08
C THR A 375 15.29 -2.53 -12.86
N VAL A 376 15.83 -2.74 -11.67
CA VAL A 376 15.18 -2.55 -10.38
C VAL A 376 15.98 -1.52 -9.60
N ASP A 377 15.33 -0.43 -9.17
CA ASP A 377 15.94 0.61 -8.34
C ASP A 377 15.82 0.28 -6.84
N GLY A 378 14.84 -0.57 -6.49
CA GLY A 378 14.61 -1.07 -5.14
C GLY A 378 15.74 -1.96 -4.64
N ARG A 379 15.89 -2.04 -3.32
CA ARG A 379 16.84 -2.94 -2.64
C ARG A 379 16.08 -3.90 -1.75
N SER A 380 16.52 -5.16 -1.73
CA SER A 380 15.91 -6.14 -0.85
C SER A 380 16.07 -5.75 0.63
N LEU A 381 14.98 -5.90 1.37
CA LEU A 381 14.92 -5.66 2.81
C LEU A 381 15.27 -6.92 3.62
N VAL A 382 15.51 -8.05 2.99
CA VAL A 382 15.78 -9.34 3.64
C VAL A 382 16.96 -9.24 4.62
N PRO A 383 18.11 -8.63 4.27
CA PRO A 383 19.23 -8.49 5.20
C PRO A 383 18.90 -7.65 6.45
N LEU A 384 18.00 -6.65 6.34
CA LEU A 384 17.51 -5.89 7.49
C LEU A 384 16.54 -6.71 8.34
N ILE A 385 15.65 -7.46 7.69
CA ILE A 385 14.63 -8.29 8.34
C ILE A 385 15.27 -9.39 9.19
N HIS A 386 16.33 -10.01 8.68
CA HIS A 386 17.07 -11.05 9.41
C HIS A 386 18.16 -10.51 10.33
N GLY A 387 18.37 -9.18 10.37
CA GLY A 387 19.38 -8.55 11.22
C GLY A 387 20.83 -8.77 10.75
N GLU A 388 21.02 -9.22 9.53
CA GLU A 388 22.34 -9.43 8.92
C GLU A 388 23.03 -8.10 8.60
N GLN A 389 22.23 -7.07 8.32
CA GLN A 389 22.69 -5.70 8.09
C GLN A 389 21.82 -4.72 8.88
N LYS A 390 22.39 -3.57 9.20
CA LYS A 390 21.67 -2.45 9.83
C LYS A 390 21.28 -1.37 8.84
N THR A 391 21.91 -1.34 7.68
CA THR A 391 21.71 -0.35 6.61
C THR A 391 21.68 -1.02 5.25
N LEU A 392 20.99 -0.41 4.30
CA LEU A 392 20.96 -0.85 2.89
C LEU A 392 22.14 -0.30 2.07
N ASN A 393 23.06 0.49 2.68
CA ASN A 393 24.13 1.17 1.99
C ASN A 393 23.64 2.01 0.79
N ARG A 394 22.43 2.57 0.91
CA ARG A 394 21.84 3.44 -0.09
C ARG A 394 22.36 4.86 0.12
N PRO A 395 22.88 5.54 -0.93
CA PRO A 395 23.44 6.89 -0.74
C PRO A 395 22.37 7.91 -0.36
N PHE A 396 21.13 7.75 -0.87
CA PHE A 396 19.99 8.63 -0.56
C PHE A 396 18.69 8.02 -1.05
N LEU A 397 17.56 8.57 -0.59
CA LEU A 397 16.22 8.45 -1.19
C LEU A 397 15.87 9.79 -1.83
N ALA A 398 15.19 9.77 -2.99
CA ALA A 398 14.82 10.99 -3.70
C ALA A 398 13.35 10.97 -4.16
N TRP A 399 12.76 12.15 -4.19
CA TRP A 399 11.40 12.38 -4.68
C TRP A 399 11.41 13.58 -5.62
N TRP A 400 10.69 13.45 -6.72
CA TRP A 400 10.50 14.53 -7.67
C TRP A 400 9.01 14.63 -8.03
N TYR A 401 8.41 15.77 -7.73
CA TYR A 401 7.02 16.05 -8.00
C TYR A 401 6.90 17.41 -8.72
N PRO A 402 6.90 17.44 -10.07
CA PRO A 402 6.99 18.67 -10.86
C PRO A 402 5.62 19.34 -11.08
N HIS A 403 4.67 19.18 -10.17
CA HIS A 403 3.30 19.64 -10.36
C HIS A 403 2.79 20.43 -9.16
N SER A 404 1.91 21.38 -9.44
CA SER A 404 0.96 21.89 -8.43
C SER A 404 -0.24 20.96 -8.35
N ASN A 405 -0.80 20.74 -7.16
CA ASN A 405 -1.95 19.87 -6.98
C ASN A 405 -3.02 20.46 -6.04
N GLY A 406 -4.18 19.80 -5.99
CA GLY A 406 -5.32 20.20 -5.15
C GLY A 406 -5.04 20.17 -3.65
N HIS A 407 -4.00 19.42 -3.19
CA HIS A 407 -3.56 19.42 -1.80
C HIS A 407 -2.69 20.63 -1.45
N GLY A 408 -2.37 21.48 -2.41
CA GLY A 408 -1.75 22.77 -2.22
C GLY A 408 -0.22 22.81 -2.32
N THR A 409 0.42 21.72 -2.67
CA THR A 409 1.85 21.74 -2.98
C THR A 409 2.14 22.42 -4.31
N GLN A 410 3.35 22.89 -4.45
CA GLN A 410 3.94 23.41 -5.68
C GLN A 410 5.01 22.44 -6.19
N PRO A 411 5.49 22.60 -7.45
CA PRO A 411 6.55 21.77 -8.00
C PRO A 411 7.76 21.71 -7.06
N CYS A 412 8.11 20.50 -6.62
CA CYS A 412 9.19 20.31 -5.65
C CYS A 412 9.95 18.99 -5.85
N GLN A 413 11.14 18.97 -5.33
CA GLN A 413 11.95 17.76 -5.18
C GLN A 413 12.42 17.63 -3.75
N ALA A 414 12.71 16.40 -3.32
CA ALA A 414 13.25 16.15 -2.00
C ALA A 414 14.32 15.06 -2.05
N ILE A 415 15.24 15.12 -1.11
CA ILE A 415 16.25 14.09 -0.89
C ILE A 415 16.35 13.81 0.60
N LEU A 416 16.48 12.55 0.96
CA LEU A 416 16.77 12.08 2.30
C LEU A 416 18.10 11.34 2.25
N GLN A 417 19.08 11.85 2.98
CA GLN A 417 20.39 11.24 3.14
C GLN A 417 20.72 11.19 4.63
N ASP A 418 21.03 10.00 5.11
CA ASP A 418 21.20 9.73 6.54
C ASP A 418 19.98 10.21 7.35
N SER A 419 20.15 11.20 8.22
CA SER A 419 19.07 11.81 9.00
C SER A 419 18.63 13.19 8.49
N TRP A 420 19.20 13.66 7.37
CA TRP A 420 18.91 14.98 6.81
C TRP A 420 17.95 14.89 5.64
N LYS A 421 16.93 15.72 5.66
CA LYS A 421 15.97 15.84 4.56
C LYS A 421 15.97 17.25 4.00
N LEU A 422 16.26 17.36 2.70
CA LEU A 422 16.20 18.60 1.96
C LEU A 422 14.95 18.58 1.08
N VAL A 423 14.18 19.67 1.07
CA VAL A 423 13.05 19.91 0.18
C VAL A 423 13.29 21.21 -0.58
N HIS A 424 13.29 21.14 -1.91
CA HIS A 424 13.49 22.29 -2.78
C HIS A 424 12.23 22.55 -3.62
N TYR A 425 11.69 23.76 -3.54
CA TYR A 425 10.56 24.24 -4.33
C TYR A 425 11.10 24.96 -5.58
N MET A 426 10.87 24.36 -6.74
CA MET A 426 11.53 24.75 -8.00
C MET A 426 11.09 26.13 -8.50
N GLU A 427 9.81 26.48 -8.41
CA GLU A 427 9.28 27.77 -8.90
C GLU A 427 9.66 28.93 -7.98
N GLN A 428 9.72 28.69 -6.67
CA GLN A 428 10.11 29.70 -5.68
C GLN A 428 11.61 29.80 -5.52
N ASN A 429 12.38 28.83 -6.03
CA ASN A 429 13.80 28.67 -5.79
C ASN A 429 14.17 28.69 -4.28
N GLU A 430 13.33 28.04 -3.47
CA GLU A 430 13.49 27.97 -2.03
C GLU A 430 13.83 26.57 -1.56
N THR A 431 14.74 26.47 -0.62
CA THR A 431 15.21 25.19 -0.05
C THR A 431 15.02 25.19 1.46
N GLU A 432 14.49 24.09 1.97
CA GLU A 432 14.36 23.82 3.40
C GLU A 432 15.16 22.57 3.75
N LEU A 433 15.89 22.61 4.89
CA LEU A 433 16.66 21.48 5.43
C LEU A 433 16.13 21.12 6.82
N PHE A 434 15.90 19.81 7.06
CA PHE A 434 15.38 19.25 8.29
C PHE A 434 16.30 18.19 8.87
#